data_e6576e731aef238038b20229d6abc7e3
#
_entry.id   e6576e731aef238038b20229d6abc7e3
#
_cell.length_a   1.000
_cell.length_b   1.000
_cell.length_c   1.000
_cell.angle_alpha   90.00
_cell.angle_beta   90.00
_cell.angle_gamma   90.00
#
_symmetry.space_group_name_H-M   'P 1'
#
loop_
_entity.id
_entity.type
_entity.pdbx_description
1 polymer ?
#
loop_
_entity_poly.entity_id
_entity_poly.type
_entity_poly.pdbx_seq_one_letter_code
_entity_poly.pdbx_strand_id
1 'polypeptide(L)'
;MGRFELSAAMNANNVFLVNHSELEGRLDIDCYRPEINKLEHKVRAKTTKKLSDFIIKMASGATPSVQEEVRFYGDIENGIPFLRVQNLNHNGELSLDEVKFINHETHNNYLKRSQVSEHDLLVKITGVGRMAIASVAPIGFVGNTNQHMVVIKTKSEEQSRYLANYLNLDIIEALASRRATGATRPALDYPALKSIPIIEHIDFSLLKQAEQQKQQKEQQAQALLDGIDGYLLNELGITFPQQDNRLEKRMFTVPFSELTGERFDPDIYFTKHFKIEGGKYENSPLSKLAHVNKGQSITSNDIMAGKYPVIAGGQSSPYSHNVANYLGNIITVSASGAYAGFVWYHDNPIFASDCLVIQSKNEKILNTLYLAELLKTKQKEIYNLQQGAGQPHVYSRDLILQNVPLPPIEKQNEIAAHISQIRAQAKQLQAAAAQVLATAKAEIERMILDEA
;
A
#
# COMPACT_ATOMS: atom_id res chain seq x y z
N MET A 1 -37.79 -4.55 44.56
CA MET A 1 -37.30 -3.49 43.66
C MET A 1 -37.72 -3.87 42.24
N GLY A 2 -38.55 -3.02 41.58
CA GLY A 2 -38.95 -3.28 40.19
C GLY A 2 -37.74 -3.28 39.25
N ARG A 3 -37.77 -4.21 38.29
CA ARG A 3 -36.74 -4.27 37.22
C ARG A 3 -36.96 -3.06 36.34
N PHE A 4 -35.91 -2.21 36.18
CA PHE A 4 -35.99 -1.08 35.25
C PHE A 4 -35.92 -1.64 33.82
N GLU A 5 -36.88 -1.27 32.98
CA GLU A 5 -36.92 -1.69 31.57
C GLU A 5 -36.86 -0.47 30.68
N LEU A 6 -36.08 -0.59 29.61
CA LEU A 6 -36.00 0.45 28.58
C LEU A 6 -37.21 0.40 27.65
N SER A 7 -37.68 1.56 27.21
CA SER A 7 -38.74 1.63 26.20
C SER A 7 -38.31 0.95 24.90
N ALA A 8 -39.23 0.15 24.32
CA ALA A 8 -38.98 -0.51 23.02
C ALA A 8 -38.72 0.49 21.84
N ALA A 9 -39.03 1.76 22.03
CA ALA A 9 -38.74 2.82 21.04
C ALA A 9 -37.29 3.32 21.09
N MET A 10 -36.49 2.91 22.09
CA MET A 10 -35.08 3.32 22.19
C MET A 10 -34.20 2.45 21.29
N ASN A 11 -33.27 3.10 20.61
CA ASN A 11 -32.26 2.38 19.82
C ASN A 11 -31.31 1.63 20.77
N ALA A 12 -31.39 0.31 20.76
CA ALA A 12 -30.61 -0.57 21.65
C ALA A 12 -29.09 -0.42 21.47
N ASN A 13 -28.62 0.08 20.33
CA ASN A 13 -27.19 0.34 20.09
C ASN A 13 -26.68 1.61 20.80
N ASN A 14 -27.59 2.54 21.11
CA ASN A 14 -27.25 3.80 21.77
C ASN A 14 -27.60 3.84 23.24
N VAL A 15 -28.61 3.06 23.66
CA VAL A 15 -29.10 3.01 25.05
C VAL A 15 -29.33 1.56 25.45
N PHE A 16 -28.58 1.05 26.41
CA PHE A 16 -28.70 -0.31 26.91
C PHE A 16 -28.43 -0.37 28.42
N LEU A 17 -28.86 -1.45 29.05
CA LEU A 17 -28.66 -1.71 30.47
C LEU A 17 -27.51 -2.72 30.64
N VAL A 18 -26.65 -2.46 31.61
CA VAL A 18 -25.58 -3.38 32.05
C VAL A 18 -25.82 -3.71 33.53
N ASN A 19 -25.75 -4.98 33.90
CA ASN A 19 -25.80 -5.36 35.29
C ASN A 19 -24.57 -4.84 36.04
N HIS A 20 -24.78 -4.40 37.27
CA HIS A 20 -23.67 -3.92 38.11
C HIS A 20 -22.57 -4.97 38.30
N SER A 21 -22.94 -6.25 38.36
CA SER A 21 -22.01 -7.39 38.45
C SER A 21 -21.15 -7.62 37.18
N GLU A 22 -21.53 -7.03 36.04
CA GLU A 22 -20.81 -7.11 34.77
C GLU A 22 -19.85 -5.94 34.56
N LEU A 23 -19.87 -4.96 35.45
CA LEU A 23 -18.96 -3.81 35.37
C LEU A 23 -17.54 -4.24 35.76
N GLU A 24 -16.59 -4.01 34.85
CA GLU A 24 -15.16 -4.38 34.97
C GLU A 24 -14.31 -3.23 35.54
N GLY A 25 -14.88 -2.35 36.36
CA GLY A 25 -14.16 -1.19 36.93
C GLY A 25 -13.98 -0.02 35.97
N ARG A 26 -14.67 -0.01 34.83
CA ARG A 26 -14.66 1.04 33.81
C ARG A 26 -16.11 1.36 33.41
N LEU A 27 -16.35 2.59 32.90
CA LEU A 27 -17.67 3.08 32.53
C LEU A 27 -17.78 3.54 31.08
N ASP A 28 -16.82 3.20 30.24
CA ASP A 28 -16.87 3.53 28.81
C ASP A 28 -17.87 2.64 28.08
N ILE A 29 -18.75 3.27 27.33
CA ILE A 29 -19.91 2.64 26.67
C ILE A 29 -19.49 1.51 25.72
N ASP A 30 -18.42 1.72 24.96
CA ASP A 30 -17.95 0.76 23.94
C ASP A 30 -17.55 -0.58 24.53
N CYS A 31 -17.10 -0.61 25.81
CA CYS A 31 -16.79 -1.85 26.51
C CYS A 31 -18.01 -2.75 26.72
N TYR A 32 -19.19 -2.16 26.83
CA TYR A 32 -20.42 -2.86 27.26
C TYR A 32 -21.50 -2.97 26.18
N ARG A 33 -21.15 -2.67 24.90
CA ARG A 33 -22.14 -2.83 23.82
C ARG A 33 -22.70 -4.23 23.78
N PRO A 34 -24.03 -4.36 23.65
CA PRO A 34 -24.70 -5.66 23.75
C PRO A 34 -24.17 -6.73 22.79
N GLU A 35 -23.85 -6.34 21.55
CA GLU A 35 -23.27 -7.23 20.54
C GLU A 35 -21.91 -7.77 20.99
N ILE A 36 -21.05 -6.92 21.56
CA ILE A 36 -19.72 -7.32 22.03
C ILE A 36 -19.80 -8.21 23.27
N ASN A 37 -20.72 -7.89 24.21
CA ASN A 37 -20.98 -8.75 25.36
C ASN A 37 -21.49 -10.13 24.93
N LYS A 38 -22.42 -10.17 23.97
CA LYS A 38 -22.93 -11.44 23.41
C LYS A 38 -21.79 -12.26 22.75
N LEU A 39 -20.93 -11.60 22.01
CA LEU A 39 -19.74 -12.22 21.40
C LEU A 39 -18.81 -12.80 22.48
N GLU A 40 -18.48 -12.00 23.51
CA GLU A 40 -17.62 -12.44 24.60
C GLU A 40 -18.21 -13.68 25.29
N HIS A 41 -19.53 -13.70 25.58
CA HIS A 41 -20.20 -14.85 26.17
C HIS A 41 -20.14 -16.09 25.28
N LYS A 42 -20.38 -15.97 23.97
CA LYS A 42 -20.26 -17.08 23.01
C LYS A 42 -18.85 -17.68 23.01
N VAL A 43 -17.82 -16.84 22.93
CA VAL A 43 -16.43 -17.31 22.93
C VAL A 43 -16.04 -17.95 24.27
N ARG A 44 -16.41 -17.33 25.39
CA ARG A 44 -16.12 -17.87 26.73
C ARG A 44 -16.88 -19.17 27.06
N ALA A 45 -18.02 -19.41 26.45
CA ALA A 45 -18.72 -20.69 26.58
C ALA A 45 -17.92 -21.87 26.01
N LYS A 46 -16.99 -21.60 25.09
CA LYS A 46 -16.16 -22.61 24.42
C LYS A 46 -14.77 -22.79 25.04
N THR A 47 -14.34 -21.86 25.90
CA THR A 47 -12.99 -21.94 26.49
C THR A 47 -12.88 -21.23 27.82
N THR A 48 -12.09 -21.83 28.72
CA THR A 48 -11.59 -21.19 29.93
C THR A 48 -10.18 -20.61 29.77
N LYS A 49 -9.51 -20.94 28.67
CA LYS A 49 -8.15 -20.49 28.37
C LYS A 49 -8.13 -19.01 27.99
N LYS A 50 -7.03 -18.37 28.33
CA LYS A 50 -6.73 -16.97 27.99
C LYS A 50 -5.35 -16.88 27.34
N LEU A 51 -5.05 -15.80 26.69
CA LEU A 51 -3.72 -15.59 26.08
C LEU A 51 -2.59 -15.76 27.11
N SER A 52 -2.84 -15.40 28.39
CA SER A 52 -1.87 -15.64 29.49
C SER A 52 -1.35 -17.07 29.58
N ASP A 53 -2.18 -18.06 29.25
CA ASP A 53 -1.86 -19.48 29.42
C ASP A 53 -0.84 -19.99 28.36
N PHE A 54 -0.61 -19.18 27.34
CA PHE A 54 0.28 -19.46 26.21
C PHE A 54 1.59 -18.65 26.25
N ILE A 55 1.71 -17.72 27.21
CA ILE A 55 2.85 -16.80 27.30
C ILE A 55 3.92 -17.37 28.23
N ILE A 56 5.11 -17.61 27.73
CA ILE A 56 6.31 -17.90 28.55
C ILE A 56 6.92 -16.59 29.05
N LYS A 57 7.12 -15.63 28.14
CA LYS A 57 7.66 -14.31 28.44
C LYS A 57 7.04 -13.28 27.53
N MET A 58 6.82 -12.08 28.03
CA MET A 58 6.28 -10.97 27.26
C MET A 58 6.97 -9.67 27.64
N ALA A 59 7.35 -8.89 26.64
CA ALA A 59 7.94 -7.57 26.83
C ALA A 59 7.65 -6.64 25.65
N SER A 60 7.45 -5.35 25.93
CA SER A 60 7.44 -4.30 24.92
C SER A 60 8.79 -3.62 24.83
N GLY A 61 9.08 -3.03 23.67
CA GLY A 61 10.27 -2.23 23.45
C GLY A 61 10.14 -0.79 23.92
N ALA A 62 11.01 0.03 23.36
CA ALA A 62 10.96 1.49 23.44
C ALA A 62 11.42 2.06 22.10
N THR A 63 11.03 3.29 21.78
CA THR A 63 11.55 3.98 20.60
C THR A 63 12.76 4.80 21.03
N PRO A 64 13.97 4.51 20.51
CA PRO A 64 15.13 5.35 20.75
C PRO A 64 14.92 6.77 20.19
N SER A 65 15.55 7.77 20.82
CA SER A 65 15.43 9.16 20.39
C SER A 65 16.01 9.35 19.00
N VAL A 66 15.23 9.96 18.11
CA VAL A 66 15.70 10.33 16.75
C VAL A 66 16.70 11.49 16.83
N GLN A 67 16.65 12.31 17.86
CA GLN A 67 17.62 13.40 18.08
C GLN A 67 19.03 12.89 18.40
N GLU A 68 19.14 11.63 18.86
CA GLU A 68 20.39 10.92 19.11
C GLU A 68 20.61 9.78 18.08
N GLU A 69 20.32 10.04 16.82
CA GLU A 69 20.30 9.01 15.76
C GLU A 69 21.61 8.23 15.70
N VAL A 70 22.75 8.91 15.68
CA VAL A 70 24.10 8.30 15.65
C VAL A 70 24.32 7.33 16.81
N ARG A 71 23.70 7.58 17.96
CA ARG A 71 23.87 6.77 19.16
C ARG A 71 23.08 5.46 19.11
N PHE A 72 21.91 5.47 18.52
CA PHE A 72 20.95 4.38 18.64
C PHE A 72 20.70 3.62 17.36
N TYR A 73 20.78 4.29 16.20
CA TYR A 73 20.40 3.71 14.91
C TYR A 73 21.64 3.18 14.16
N GLY A 74 21.39 2.31 13.21
CA GLY A 74 22.37 1.72 12.30
C GLY A 74 21.90 1.82 10.85
N ASP A 75 22.74 1.39 9.94
CA ASP A 75 22.44 1.27 8.51
C ASP A 75 21.89 -0.13 8.16
N ILE A 76 21.51 -0.29 6.90
CA ILE A 76 20.99 -1.56 6.39
C ILE A 76 22.05 -2.67 6.30
N GLU A 77 23.33 -2.32 6.19
CA GLU A 77 24.41 -3.28 5.97
C GLU A 77 24.82 -3.96 7.29
N ASN A 78 24.84 -3.21 8.39
CA ASN A 78 25.36 -3.66 9.68
C ASN A 78 24.37 -3.51 10.84
N GLY A 79 23.17 -3.01 10.59
CA GLY A 79 22.17 -2.76 11.63
C GLY A 79 21.28 -3.97 11.93
N ILE A 80 20.64 -3.92 13.08
CA ILE A 80 19.65 -4.90 13.54
C ILE A 80 18.24 -4.35 13.21
N PRO A 81 17.36 -5.11 12.57
CA PRO A 81 15.97 -4.71 12.26
C PRO A 81 15.20 -4.20 13.48
N PHE A 82 14.62 -3.02 13.36
CA PHE A 82 13.78 -2.40 14.39
C PHE A 82 12.34 -2.28 13.90
N LEU A 83 11.51 -3.21 14.34
CA LEU A 83 10.13 -3.37 13.93
C LEU A 83 9.21 -2.34 14.57
N ARG A 84 8.26 -1.86 13.77
CA ARG A 84 7.18 -0.96 14.18
C ARG A 84 5.84 -1.57 13.79
N VAL A 85 4.74 -1.02 14.30
CA VAL A 85 3.38 -1.53 14.05
C VAL A 85 3.08 -1.74 12.55
N GLN A 86 3.62 -0.91 11.67
CA GLN A 86 3.47 -1.03 10.21
C GLN A 86 4.11 -2.29 9.62
N ASN A 87 4.98 -2.96 10.35
CA ASN A 87 5.59 -4.22 9.95
C ASN A 87 4.74 -5.45 10.30
N LEU A 88 3.62 -5.28 11.03
CA LEU A 88 2.68 -6.35 11.32
C LEU A 88 1.63 -6.46 10.21
N ASN A 89 1.32 -7.68 9.81
CA ASN A 89 0.30 -7.99 8.83
C ASN A 89 -0.84 -8.83 9.42
N HIS A 90 -2.04 -8.63 8.86
CA HIS A 90 -3.25 -9.40 9.24
C HIS A 90 -3.24 -10.87 8.77
N ASN A 91 -2.24 -11.27 8.01
CA ASN A 91 -2.02 -12.67 7.61
C ASN A 91 -1.08 -13.44 8.55
N GLY A 92 -0.63 -12.80 9.63
CA GLY A 92 0.27 -13.43 10.60
C GLY A 92 1.75 -13.40 10.24
N GLU A 93 2.14 -12.80 9.12
CA GLU A 93 3.53 -12.64 8.68
C GLU A 93 4.05 -11.23 8.94
N LEU A 94 5.37 -11.06 9.04
CA LEU A 94 5.99 -9.74 9.09
C LEU A 94 6.24 -9.19 7.69
N SER A 95 5.93 -7.89 7.47
CA SER A 95 6.51 -7.14 6.36
C SER A 95 7.86 -6.59 6.78
N LEU A 96 8.88 -6.91 6.00
CA LEU A 96 10.23 -6.38 6.19
C LEU A 96 10.52 -5.19 5.26
N ASP A 97 9.50 -4.68 4.58
CA ASP A 97 9.58 -3.46 3.80
C ASP A 97 9.71 -2.24 4.75
N GLU A 98 10.51 -1.27 4.36
CA GLU A 98 10.72 -0.02 5.12
C GLU A 98 11.09 -0.22 6.60
N VAL A 99 11.84 -1.28 6.92
CA VAL A 99 12.34 -1.52 8.26
C VAL A 99 13.41 -0.49 8.62
N LYS A 100 13.35 0.06 9.82
CA LYS A 100 14.46 0.84 10.39
C LYS A 100 15.48 -0.11 11.01
N PHE A 101 16.71 0.38 11.15
CA PHE A 101 17.80 -0.39 11.75
C PHE A 101 18.33 0.32 12.98
N ILE A 102 18.70 -0.45 14.01
CA ILE A 102 19.39 0.02 15.20
C ILE A 102 20.77 -0.61 15.25
N ASN A 103 21.70 0.01 15.97
CA ASN A 103 23.02 -0.56 16.12
C ASN A 103 23.05 -1.70 17.15
N HIS A 104 24.15 -2.49 17.15
CA HIS A 104 24.32 -3.65 18.02
C HIS A 104 24.32 -3.29 19.52
N GLU A 105 24.83 -2.13 19.90
CA GLU A 105 24.81 -1.68 21.29
C GLU A 105 23.38 -1.44 21.78
N THR A 106 22.57 -0.78 20.97
CA THR A 106 21.14 -0.57 21.24
C THR A 106 20.40 -1.89 21.37
N HIS A 107 20.64 -2.85 20.46
CA HIS A 107 20.08 -4.20 20.52
C HIS A 107 20.44 -4.94 21.81
N ASN A 108 21.73 -4.98 22.15
CA ASN A 108 22.23 -5.79 23.25
C ASN A 108 22.00 -5.19 24.65
N ASN A 109 21.94 -3.87 24.75
CA ASN A 109 21.85 -3.14 26.02
C ASN A 109 20.51 -2.42 26.18
N TYR A 110 20.25 -1.37 25.42
CA TYR A 110 19.10 -0.49 25.63
C TYR A 110 17.77 -1.20 25.38
N LEU A 111 17.67 -2.01 24.33
CA LEU A 111 16.46 -2.75 23.96
C LEU A 111 16.55 -4.26 24.26
N LYS A 112 17.46 -4.68 25.12
CA LYS A 112 17.67 -6.10 25.48
C LYS A 112 16.39 -6.84 25.86
N ARG A 113 15.43 -6.18 26.51
CA ARG A 113 14.17 -6.79 26.96
C ARG A 113 13.21 -7.13 25.81
N SER A 114 13.32 -6.42 24.68
CA SER A 114 12.42 -6.53 23.51
C SER A 114 13.10 -7.13 22.29
N GLN A 115 14.16 -7.93 22.52
CA GLN A 115 14.77 -8.71 21.46
C GLN A 115 13.76 -9.70 20.89
N VAL A 116 13.68 -9.72 19.56
CA VAL A 116 12.87 -10.64 18.77
C VAL A 116 13.79 -11.70 18.19
N SER A 117 13.39 -12.93 18.33
CA SER A 117 14.03 -14.08 17.71
C SER A 117 13.02 -14.76 16.76
N GLU A 118 13.51 -15.71 15.97
CA GLU A 118 12.64 -16.56 15.16
C GLU A 118 11.49 -17.16 15.98
N HIS A 119 10.33 -17.27 15.34
CA HIS A 119 9.10 -17.84 15.91
C HIS A 119 8.44 -17.04 17.04
N ASP A 120 9.00 -15.90 17.44
CA ASP A 120 8.33 -15.03 18.40
C ASP A 120 7.04 -14.45 17.83
N LEU A 121 6.01 -14.40 18.67
CA LEU A 121 4.77 -13.74 18.36
C LEU A 121 4.87 -12.26 18.71
N LEU A 122 4.60 -11.41 17.73
CA LEU A 122 4.54 -9.95 17.89
C LEU A 122 3.08 -9.50 17.83
N VAL A 123 2.67 -8.69 18.80
CA VAL A 123 1.28 -8.24 18.89
C VAL A 123 1.21 -6.73 19.08
N LYS A 124 0.40 -6.05 18.28
CA LYS A 124 0.10 -4.61 18.44
C LYS A 124 -0.69 -4.36 19.70
N ILE A 125 -0.23 -3.41 20.50
CA ILE A 125 -0.90 -3.01 21.76
C ILE A 125 -1.31 -1.54 21.81
N THR A 126 -0.84 -0.68 20.90
CA THR A 126 -1.15 0.75 20.94
C THR A 126 -1.27 1.34 19.54
N GLY A 127 -2.19 2.28 19.36
CA GLY A 127 -2.38 3.06 18.14
C GLY A 127 -3.76 2.92 17.54
N VAL A 128 -4.08 3.79 16.58
CA VAL A 128 -5.36 3.84 15.89
C VAL A 128 -5.58 2.61 15.00
N GLY A 129 -6.83 2.25 14.73
CA GLY A 129 -7.24 1.09 13.93
C GLY A 129 -7.22 -0.21 14.73
N ARG A 130 -7.20 -1.35 14.04
CA ARG A 130 -7.31 -2.70 14.64
C ARG A 130 -6.31 -2.90 15.78
N MET A 131 -6.80 -3.47 16.89
CA MET A 131 -5.98 -3.87 18.03
C MET A 131 -5.58 -5.34 17.91
N ALA A 132 -4.55 -5.73 18.66
CA ALA A 132 -4.06 -7.11 18.73
C ALA A 132 -3.66 -7.73 17.38
N ILE A 133 -3.37 -6.92 16.34
CA ILE A 133 -2.77 -7.44 15.10
C ILE A 133 -1.51 -8.22 15.47
N ALA A 134 -1.40 -9.44 14.99
CA ALA A 134 -0.35 -10.35 15.38
C ALA A 134 0.39 -10.90 14.16
N SER A 135 1.73 -11.01 14.28
CA SER A 135 2.61 -11.62 13.27
C SER A 135 3.68 -12.47 13.96
N VAL A 136 4.21 -13.44 13.24
CA VAL A 136 5.28 -14.32 13.75
C VAL A 136 6.60 -13.97 13.06
N ALA A 137 7.66 -13.88 13.84
CA ALA A 137 9.00 -13.65 13.31
C ALA A 137 9.46 -14.84 12.48
N PRO A 138 9.97 -14.65 11.24
CA PRO A 138 10.40 -15.74 10.38
C PRO A 138 11.66 -16.43 10.89
N ILE A 139 11.96 -17.60 10.31
CA ILE A 139 13.17 -18.37 10.62
C ILE A 139 14.42 -17.52 10.43
N GLY A 140 15.33 -17.58 11.38
CA GLY A 140 16.59 -16.84 11.36
C GLY A 140 16.47 -15.35 11.68
N PHE A 141 15.27 -14.85 11.99
CA PHE A 141 15.06 -13.44 12.29
C PHE A 141 15.66 -13.06 13.65
N VAL A 142 16.37 -11.93 13.65
CA VAL A 142 16.84 -11.23 14.84
C VAL A 142 16.47 -9.77 14.73
N GLY A 143 15.87 -9.19 15.77
CA GLY A 143 15.43 -7.79 15.74
C GLY A 143 15.01 -7.25 17.09
N ASN A 144 14.40 -6.08 17.08
CA ASN A 144 13.77 -5.44 18.23
C ASN A 144 12.45 -4.79 17.85
N THR A 145 11.65 -4.40 18.85
CA THR A 145 10.40 -3.71 18.66
C THR A 145 10.36 -2.38 19.43
N ASN A 146 9.43 -1.50 19.01
CA ASN A 146 9.10 -0.29 19.75
C ASN A 146 8.08 -0.57 20.90
N GLN A 147 7.66 0.48 21.61
CA GLN A 147 6.70 0.40 22.73
C GLN A 147 5.25 0.14 22.31
N HIS A 148 4.94 0.15 21.01
CA HIS A 148 3.57 -0.03 20.50
C HIS A 148 3.25 -1.50 20.19
N MET A 149 4.22 -2.37 20.36
CA MET A 149 4.11 -3.81 20.20
C MET A 149 4.70 -4.54 21.40
N VAL A 150 4.23 -5.75 21.63
CA VAL A 150 4.85 -6.71 22.55
C VAL A 150 5.43 -7.87 21.77
N VAL A 151 6.56 -8.37 22.27
CA VAL A 151 7.16 -9.65 21.89
C VAL A 151 6.68 -10.68 22.88
N ILE A 152 6.09 -11.75 22.42
CA ILE A 152 5.59 -12.87 23.21
C ILE A 152 6.39 -14.13 22.83
N LYS A 153 7.04 -14.73 23.81
CA LYS A 153 7.68 -16.04 23.68
C LYS A 153 6.62 -17.10 23.99
N THR A 154 6.43 -18.04 23.09
CA THR A 154 5.53 -19.19 23.23
C THR A 154 6.31 -20.50 23.30
N LYS A 155 5.63 -21.63 23.41
CA LYS A 155 6.29 -22.95 23.53
C LYS A 155 6.85 -23.48 22.20
N SER A 156 6.28 -23.05 21.07
CA SER A 156 6.66 -23.52 19.73
C SER A 156 6.26 -22.53 18.65
N GLU A 157 6.86 -22.67 17.48
CA GLU A 157 6.44 -21.95 16.25
C GLU A 157 4.95 -22.19 15.94
N GLU A 158 4.50 -23.43 16.02
CA GLU A 158 3.12 -23.80 15.76
C GLU A 158 2.15 -23.04 16.67
N GLN A 159 2.49 -22.90 17.95
CA GLN A 159 1.69 -22.13 18.90
C GLN A 159 1.69 -20.64 18.56
N SER A 160 2.82 -20.07 18.17
CA SER A 160 2.89 -18.66 17.73
C SER A 160 2.03 -18.43 16.49
N ARG A 161 2.12 -19.31 15.49
CA ARG A 161 1.31 -19.22 14.26
C ARG A 161 -0.19 -19.39 14.53
N TYR A 162 -0.53 -20.33 15.40
CA TYR A 162 -1.91 -20.51 15.85
C TYR A 162 -2.47 -19.24 16.46
N LEU A 163 -1.75 -18.65 17.42
CA LEU A 163 -2.15 -17.42 18.09
C LEU A 163 -2.21 -16.22 17.14
N ALA A 164 -1.29 -16.11 16.19
CA ALA A 164 -1.32 -15.06 15.18
C ALA A 164 -2.59 -15.15 14.31
N ASN A 165 -2.91 -16.34 13.80
CA ASN A 165 -4.13 -16.57 13.01
C ASN A 165 -5.38 -16.26 13.84
N TYR A 166 -5.42 -16.70 15.09
CA TYR A 166 -6.54 -16.49 15.99
C TYR A 166 -6.75 -15.01 16.32
N LEU A 167 -5.70 -14.29 16.72
CA LEU A 167 -5.79 -12.87 17.08
C LEU A 167 -6.14 -11.97 15.88
N ASN A 168 -5.85 -12.42 14.67
CA ASN A 168 -6.18 -11.71 13.43
C ASN A 168 -7.61 -11.97 12.91
N LEU A 169 -8.42 -12.77 13.60
CA LEU A 169 -9.85 -12.88 13.33
C LEU A 169 -10.60 -11.62 13.73
N ASP A 170 -11.64 -11.23 12.99
CA ASP A 170 -12.37 -9.99 13.23
C ASP A 170 -13.15 -10.04 14.55
N ILE A 171 -13.73 -11.20 14.90
CA ILE A 171 -14.39 -11.42 16.19
C ILE A 171 -13.43 -11.28 17.38
N ILE A 172 -12.19 -11.69 17.22
CA ILE A 172 -11.19 -11.61 18.30
C ILE A 172 -10.61 -10.20 18.39
N GLU A 173 -10.44 -9.52 17.26
CA GLU A 173 -10.10 -8.10 17.23
C GLU A 173 -11.17 -7.26 17.96
N ALA A 174 -12.45 -7.52 17.72
CA ALA A 174 -13.54 -6.85 18.41
C ALA A 174 -13.46 -7.04 19.94
N LEU A 175 -13.11 -8.26 20.40
CA LEU A 175 -12.88 -8.55 21.82
C LEU A 175 -11.62 -7.88 22.36
N ALA A 176 -10.57 -7.73 21.57
CA ALA A 176 -9.37 -7.01 21.94
C ALA A 176 -9.62 -5.50 22.02
N SER A 177 -10.31 -4.93 21.02
CA SER A 177 -10.68 -3.51 20.97
C SER A 177 -11.60 -3.11 22.14
N ARG A 178 -12.54 -3.96 22.52
CA ARG A 178 -13.34 -3.79 23.74
C ARG A 178 -12.47 -3.54 24.99
N ARG A 179 -11.30 -4.17 25.07
CA ARG A 179 -10.39 -4.08 26.22
C ARG A 179 -9.45 -2.89 26.15
N ALA A 180 -9.32 -2.27 24.99
CA ALA A 180 -8.45 -1.12 24.83
C ALA A 180 -9.01 0.10 25.57
N THR A 181 -8.12 0.94 26.09
CA THR A 181 -8.43 2.20 26.78
C THR A 181 -7.78 3.39 26.08
N GLY A 182 -8.38 4.58 26.19
CA GLY A 182 -7.87 5.82 25.60
C GLY A 182 -8.60 6.22 24.33
N ALA A 183 -9.17 7.43 24.31
CA ALA A 183 -10.01 7.93 23.22
C ALA A 183 -9.21 8.27 21.94
N THR A 184 -8.08 8.97 22.09
CA THR A 184 -7.28 9.46 20.93
C THR A 184 -6.29 8.42 20.44
N ARG A 185 -5.76 7.62 21.33
CA ARG A 185 -4.75 6.59 21.04
C ARG A 185 -5.03 5.34 21.88
N PRO A 186 -5.93 4.46 21.42
CA PRO A 186 -6.29 3.25 22.14
C PRO A 186 -5.06 2.41 22.50
N ALA A 187 -5.07 1.82 23.70
CA ALA A 187 -4.01 0.96 24.18
C ALA A 187 -4.57 -0.25 24.92
N LEU A 188 -4.00 -1.42 24.66
CA LEU A 188 -4.17 -2.65 25.43
C LEU A 188 -3.03 -2.70 26.45
N ASP A 189 -3.36 -2.58 27.73
CA ASP A 189 -2.40 -2.89 28.77
C ASP A 189 -2.14 -4.41 28.85
N TYR A 190 -1.14 -4.82 29.59
CA TYR A 190 -0.77 -6.23 29.71
C TYR A 190 -1.87 -7.11 30.34
N PRO A 191 -2.57 -6.68 31.41
CA PRO A 191 -3.71 -7.40 31.92
C PRO A 191 -4.82 -7.58 30.88
N ALA A 192 -5.20 -6.53 30.16
CA ALA A 192 -6.21 -6.57 29.11
C ALA A 192 -5.82 -7.52 27.97
N LEU A 193 -4.60 -7.41 27.45
CA LEU A 193 -4.10 -8.31 26.41
C LEU A 193 -4.11 -9.79 26.89
N LYS A 194 -3.60 -10.05 28.07
CA LYS A 194 -3.55 -11.39 28.69
C LYS A 194 -4.93 -12.00 28.91
N SER A 195 -5.97 -11.20 29.08
CA SER A 195 -7.34 -11.65 29.36
C SER A 195 -8.11 -12.10 28.12
N ILE A 196 -7.59 -11.90 26.91
CA ILE A 196 -8.25 -12.31 25.67
C ILE A 196 -8.49 -13.83 25.71
N PRO A 197 -9.75 -14.29 25.56
CA PRO A 197 -10.05 -15.72 25.56
C PRO A 197 -9.49 -16.39 24.32
N ILE A 198 -8.91 -17.58 24.48
CA ILE A 198 -8.32 -18.37 23.38
C ILE A 198 -9.04 -19.71 23.32
N ILE A 199 -9.71 -19.98 22.21
CA ILE A 199 -10.25 -21.31 21.88
C ILE A 199 -9.10 -22.11 21.27
N GLU A 200 -8.88 -23.33 21.75
CA GLU A 200 -7.83 -24.23 21.21
C GLU A 200 -8.40 -25.13 20.10
N HIS A 201 -7.53 -25.66 19.26
CA HIS A 201 -7.89 -26.66 18.22
C HIS A 201 -8.81 -26.17 17.10
N ILE A 202 -8.80 -24.87 16.79
CA ILE A 202 -9.45 -24.38 15.57
C ILE A 202 -8.58 -24.83 14.37
N ASP A 203 -9.24 -25.37 13.35
CA ASP A 203 -8.55 -25.70 12.10
C ASP A 203 -8.45 -24.46 11.22
N PHE A 204 -7.22 -23.98 11.03
CA PHE A 204 -6.89 -22.87 10.12
C PHE A 204 -6.45 -23.31 8.73
N SER A 205 -6.67 -24.60 8.34
CA SER A 205 -6.30 -25.10 7.02
C SER A 205 -6.96 -24.32 5.89
N LEU A 206 -8.21 -23.90 6.07
CA LEU A 206 -8.96 -23.05 5.14
C LEU A 206 -8.28 -21.69 4.92
N LEU A 207 -7.77 -21.08 5.98
CA LEU A 207 -7.05 -19.80 5.90
C LEU A 207 -5.75 -19.97 5.10
N LYS A 208 -4.99 -21.03 5.38
CA LYS A 208 -3.76 -21.33 4.64
C LYS A 208 -4.01 -21.54 3.15
N GLN A 209 -5.06 -22.27 2.80
CA GLN A 209 -5.46 -22.47 1.40
C GLN A 209 -5.87 -21.14 0.74
N ALA A 210 -6.63 -20.30 1.45
CA ALA A 210 -7.05 -18.98 0.98
C ALA A 210 -5.84 -18.05 0.73
N GLU A 211 -4.84 -18.07 1.59
CA GLU A 211 -3.59 -17.30 1.42
C GLU A 211 -2.81 -17.74 0.17
N GLN A 212 -2.69 -19.04 -0.05
CA GLN A 212 -2.06 -19.57 -1.27
C GLN A 212 -2.81 -19.14 -2.54
N GLN A 213 -4.15 -19.22 -2.53
CA GLN A 213 -4.98 -18.79 -3.65
C GLN A 213 -4.88 -17.27 -3.88
N LYS A 214 -4.84 -16.47 -2.80
CA LYS A 214 -4.63 -15.03 -2.86
C LYS A 214 -3.30 -14.72 -3.53
N GLN A 215 -2.22 -15.32 -3.08
CA GLN A 215 -0.88 -15.12 -3.64
C GLN A 215 -0.81 -15.50 -5.12
N GLN A 216 -1.41 -16.61 -5.50
CA GLN A 216 -1.47 -17.03 -6.91
C GLN A 216 -2.20 -16.01 -7.79
N LYS A 217 -3.34 -15.48 -7.31
CA LYS A 217 -4.11 -14.47 -8.04
C LYS A 217 -3.36 -13.14 -8.16
N GLU A 218 -2.67 -12.72 -7.10
CA GLU A 218 -1.83 -11.51 -7.10
C GLU A 218 -0.65 -11.65 -8.08
N GLN A 219 0.01 -12.82 -8.10
CA GLN A 219 1.07 -13.12 -9.08
C GLN A 219 0.55 -13.13 -10.52
N GLN A 220 -0.62 -13.72 -10.77
CA GLN A 220 -1.26 -13.70 -12.09
C GLN A 220 -1.61 -12.26 -12.52
N ALA A 221 -2.16 -11.47 -11.62
CA ALA A 221 -2.48 -10.07 -11.90
C ALA A 221 -1.21 -9.27 -12.24
N GLN A 222 -0.14 -9.46 -11.49
CA GLN A 222 1.15 -8.79 -11.75
C GLN A 222 1.74 -9.22 -13.08
N ALA A 223 1.76 -10.51 -13.39
CA ALA A 223 2.26 -11.02 -14.65
C ALA A 223 1.51 -10.45 -15.87
N LEU A 224 0.19 -10.25 -15.75
CA LEU A 224 -0.61 -9.58 -16.78
C LEU A 224 -0.17 -8.12 -16.97
N LEU A 225 0.05 -7.38 -15.89
CA LEU A 225 0.46 -5.98 -15.94
C LEU A 225 1.89 -5.83 -16.49
N ASP A 226 2.80 -6.70 -16.08
CA ASP A 226 4.19 -6.71 -16.55
C ASP A 226 4.30 -7.06 -18.05
N GLY A 227 3.32 -7.81 -18.57
CA GLY A 227 3.24 -8.18 -19.98
C GLY A 227 2.81 -7.04 -20.92
N ILE A 228 2.25 -5.94 -20.41
CA ILE A 228 1.67 -4.86 -21.24
C ILE A 228 2.72 -4.22 -22.14
N ASP A 229 3.89 -3.85 -21.61
CA ASP A 229 4.94 -3.20 -22.38
C ASP A 229 5.45 -4.10 -23.51
N GLY A 230 5.66 -5.39 -23.21
CA GLY A 230 6.08 -6.37 -24.21
C GLY A 230 5.04 -6.55 -25.33
N TYR A 231 3.76 -6.60 -24.98
CA TYR A 231 2.66 -6.66 -25.95
C TYR A 231 2.67 -5.42 -26.85
N LEU A 232 2.67 -4.21 -26.26
CA LEU A 232 2.62 -2.97 -27.02
C LEU A 232 3.80 -2.85 -27.99
N LEU A 233 5.02 -3.12 -27.52
CA LEU A 233 6.22 -3.03 -28.34
C LEU A 233 6.21 -4.07 -29.47
N ASN A 234 5.73 -5.29 -29.21
CA ASN A 234 5.60 -6.33 -30.25
C ASN A 234 4.61 -5.91 -31.33
N GLU A 235 3.45 -5.35 -30.97
CA GLU A 235 2.48 -4.83 -31.91
C GLU A 235 3.05 -3.71 -32.78
N LEU A 236 3.88 -2.85 -32.22
CA LEU A 236 4.58 -1.78 -32.92
C LEU A 236 5.79 -2.27 -33.71
N GLY A 237 6.26 -3.51 -33.49
CA GLY A 237 7.47 -4.06 -34.10
C GLY A 237 8.74 -3.39 -33.57
N ILE A 238 8.72 -2.94 -32.33
CA ILE A 238 9.85 -2.28 -31.66
C ILE A 238 10.53 -3.29 -30.74
N THR A 239 11.83 -3.45 -30.87
CA THR A 239 12.63 -4.24 -29.92
C THR A 239 13.06 -3.35 -28.76
N PHE A 240 12.81 -3.80 -27.54
CA PHE A 240 13.22 -3.06 -26.35
C PHE A 240 14.77 -2.98 -26.31
N PRO A 241 15.35 -1.78 -26.33
CA PRO A 241 16.80 -1.65 -26.29
C PRO A 241 17.32 -2.11 -24.92
N GLN A 242 18.20 -3.12 -24.93
CA GLN A 242 18.87 -3.55 -23.70
C GLN A 242 19.89 -2.48 -23.27
N GLN A 243 19.73 -2.01 -22.04
CA GLN A 243 20.65 -1.04 -21.45
C GLN A 243 21.96 -1.74 -21.06
N ASP A 244 23.03 -1.46 -21.76
CA ASP A 244 24.37 -1.92 -21.41
C ASP A 244 25.04 -0.91 -20.46
N ASN A 245 25.09 -1.23 -19.17
CA ASN A 245 25.62 -0.35 -18.12
C ASN A 245 27.15 -0.46 -17.94
N ARG A 246 27.85 -1.24 -18.76
CA ARG A 246 29.33 -1.31 -18.70
C ARG A 246 29.95 0.06 -18.94
N LEU A 247 31.07 0.34 -18.24
CA LEU A 247 31.72 1.64 -18.27
C LEU A 247 32.04 2.09 -19.69
N GLU A 248 32.50 1.18 -20.54
CA GLU A 248 32.83 1.43 -21.95
C GLU A 248 31.64 1.93 -22.78
N LYS A 249 30.43 1.48 -22.44
CA LYS A 249 29.18 1.88 -23.09
C LYS A 249 28.57 3.16 -22.52
N ARG A 250 29.03 3.56 -21.33
CA ARG A 250 28.63 4.83 -20.68
C ARG A 250 29.51 6.02 -21.16
N MET A 251 30.64 5.75 -21.79
CA MET A 251 31.49 6.76 -22.41
C MET A 251 31.05 6.99 -23.87
N PHE A 252 30.62 8.17 -24.19
CA PHE A 252 30.16 8.55 -25.52
C PHE A 252 30.52 10.01 -25.83
N THR A 253 30.55 10.35 -27.12
CA THR A 253 30.75 11.71 -27.59
C THR A 253 29.50 12.20 -28.29
N VAL A 254 29.13 13.44 -28.06
CA VAL A 254 28.00 14.10 -28.71
C VAL A 254 28.55 15.24 -29.57
N PRO A 255 28.30 15.26 -30.89
CA PRO A 255 28.64 16.39 -31.73
C PRO A 255 27.99 17.68 -31.22
N PHE A 256 28.69 18.80 -31.26
CA PHE A 256 28.13 20.07 -30.78
C PHE A 256 26.82 20.46 -31.49
N SER A 257 26.67 20.09 -32.76
CA SER A 257 25.46 20.29 -33.56
C SER A 257 24.23 19.50 -33.06
N GLU A 258 24.44 18.48 -32.24
CA GLU A 258 23.38 17.68 -31.66
C GLU A 258 22.99 18.12 -30.24
N LEU A 259 23.73 19.07 -29.66
CA LEU A 259 23.34 19.65 -28.36
C LEU A 259 22.07 20.48 -28.57
N THR A 260 20.98 20.02 -28.01
CA THR A 260 19.66 20.64 -28.13
C THR A 260 19.31 21.42 -26.87
N GLY A 261 18.77 22.63 -27.05
CA GLY A 261 18.14 23.40 -25.96
C GLY A 261 19.06 23.82 -24.81
N GLU A 262 20.37 24.03 -25.12
CA GLU A 262 21.38 24.42 -24.11
C GLU A 262 21.56 23.41 -22.99
N ARG A 263 21.18 22.15 -23.20
CA ARG A 263 21.35 21.07 -22.22
C ARG A 263 22.72 20.41 -22.36
N PHE A 264 23.39 20.25 -21.20
CA PHE A 264 24.70 19.60 -21.08
C PHE A 264 24.67 18.38 -20.16
N ASP A 265 23.49 17.98 -19.69
CA ASP A 265 23.32 16.81 -18.84
C ASP A 265 23.52 15.52 -19.67
N PRO A 266 24.46 14.63 -19.28
CA PRO A 266 24.80 13.44 -20.07
C PRO A 266 23.62 12.47 -20.27
N ASP A 267 22.72 12.38 -19.30
CA ASP A 267 21.63 11.40 -19.30
C ASP A 267 20.67 11.56 -20.50
N ILE A 268 20.40 12.78 -20.94
CA ILE A 268 19.54 12.99 -22.11
C ILE A 268 20.17 12.47 -23.39
N TYR A 269 21.51 12.57 -23.52
CA TYR A 269 22.25 12.11 -24.70
C TYR A 269 22.52 10.61 -24.64
N PHE A 270 22.76 10.06 -23.45
CA PHE A 270 22.90 8.64 -23.25
C PHE A 270 21.60 7.90 -23.60
N THR A 271 20.46 8.46 -23.25
CA THR A 271 19.14 7.86 -23.53
C THR A 271 18.73 7.91 -25.00
N LYS A 272 19.40 8.73 -25.86
CA LYS A 272 19.20 8.66 -27.33
C LYS A 272 19.41 7.25 -27.89
N HIS A 273 20.25 6.44 -27.25
CA HIS A 273 20.55 5.07 -27.67
C HIS A 273 19.50 4.04 -27.18
N PHE A 274 18.58 4.45 -26.32
CA PHE A 274 17.57 3.58 -25.67
C PHE A 274 16.14 4.08 -25.87
N LYS A 275 15.89 4.82 -26.94
CA LYS A 275 14.56 5.34 -27.23
C LYS A 275 13.65 4.26 -27.79
N ILE A 276 12.40 4.28 -27.32
CA ILE A 276 11.32 3.49 -27.88
C ILE A 276 10.78 4.24 -29.10
N GLU A 277 11.38 4.00 -30.24
CA GLU A 277 11.00 4.58 -31.53
C GLU A 277 11.35 3.62 -32.68
N GLY A 278 10.87 3.93 -33.87
CA GLY A 278 11.04 3.07 -35.03
C GLY A 278 9.93 2.01 -35.14
N GLY A 279 10.30 0.79 -35.52
CA GLY A 279 9.36 -0.31 -35.70
C GLY A 279 8.64 -0.33 -37.06
N LYS A 280 7.44 -0.90 -37.11
CA LYS A 280 6.65 -1.10 -38.34
C LYS A 280 6.00 0.17 -38.88
N TYR A 281 5.84 1.21 -38.06
CA TYR A 281 5.02 2.36 -38.35
C TYR A 281 5.84 3.65 -38.39
N GLU A 282 5.38 4.61 -39.16
CA GLU A 282 5.99 5.94 -39.21
C GLU A 282 5.94 6.61 -37.82
N ASN A 283 7.02 7.26 -37.46
CA ASN A 283 7.14 7.99 -36.22
C ASN A 283 6.90 9.47 -36.44
N SER A 284 6.09 10.08 -35.61
CA SER A 284 5.75 11.51 -35.68
C SER A 284 6.01 12.17 -34.32
N PRO A 285 6.59 13.37 -34.27
CA PRO A 285 6.78 14.05 -33.00
C PRO A 285 5.43 14.41 -32.36
N LEU A 286 5.35 14.28 -31.05
CA LEU A 286 4.14 14.56 -30.27
C LEU A 286 3.57 15.95 -30.54
N SER A 287 4.44 16.94 -30.81
CA SER A 287 4.06 18.31 -31.18
C SER A 287 3.11 18.40 -32.38
N LYS A 288 3.22 17.47 -33.34
CA LYS A 288 2.33 17.44 -34.50
C LYS A 288 0.96 16.83 -34.17
N LEU A 289 0.92 15.91 -33.22
CA LEU A 289 -0.20 15.00 -32.96
C LEU A 289 -1.07 15.44 -31.79
N ALA A 290 -0.50 16.11 -30.79
CA ALA A 290 -1.22 16.48 -29.57
C ALA A 290 -0.96 17.93 -29.13
N HIS A 291 -1.87 18.47 -28.35
CA HIS A 291 -1.67 19.68 -27.57
C HIS A 291 -1.02 19.30 -26.24
N VAL A 292 -0.03 20.10 -25.79
CA VAL A 292 0.61 19.95 -24.48
C VAL A 292 0.49 21.28 -23.75
N ASN A 293 -0.41 21.34 -22.81
CA ASN A 293 -0.74 22.56 -22.06
C ASN A 293 -0.31 22.42 -20.59
N LYS A 294 -0.07 23.55 -19.92
CA LYS A 294 0.13 23.58 -18.48
C LYS A 294 -1.22 23.49 -17.76
N GLY A 295 -1.29 22.76 -16.65
CA GLY A 295 -2.41 22.81 -15.74
C GLY A 295 -2.54 24.17 -15.05
N GLN A 296 -3.63 24.37 -14.34
CA GLN A 296 -3.93 25.59 -13.60
C GLN A 296 -3.50 25.42 -12.14
N SER A 297 -2.45 26.10 -11.74
CA SER A 297 -1.97 26.03 -10.34
C SER A 297 -3.08 26.43 -9.35
N ILE A 298 -3.25 25.63 -8.29
CA ILE A 298 -4.17 25.90 -7.19
C ILE A 298 -3.43 25.67 -5.87
N THR A 299 -3.64 26.54 -4.89
CA THR A 299 -3.08 26.39 -3.56
C THR A 299 -4.03 25.59 -2.66
N SER A 300 -3.52 25.04 -1.56
CA SER A 300 -4.34 24.32 -0.57
C SER A 300 -5.48 25.17 0.00
N ASN A 301 -5.30 26.49 0.06
CA ASN A 301 -6.31 27.41 0.57
C ASN A 301 -7.45 27.67 -0.43
N ASP A 302 -7.19 27.46 -1.72
CA ASP A 302 -8.17 27.68 -2.79
C ASP A 302 -8.96 26.40 -3.13
N ILE A 303 -8.55 25.25 -2.56
CA ILE A 303 -9.25 23.98 -2.77
C ILE A 303 -10.57 23.99 -2.00
N MET A 304 -11.67 23.99 -2.73
CA MET A 304 -13.01 23.75 -2.17
C MET A 304 -13.37 22.28 -2.33
N ALA A 305 -13.60 21.58 -1.22
CA ALA A 305 -13.91 20.16 -1.23
C ALA A 305 -15.05 19.81 -2.22
N GLY A 306 -14.80 18.79 -3.04
CA GLY A 306 -15.73 18.36 -4.08
C GLY A 306 -15.43 16.97 -4.61
N LYS A 307 -15.95 16.63 -5.78
CA LYS A 307 -15.86 15.27 -6.36
C LYS A 307 -14.73 15.09 -7.38
N TYR A 308 -14.08 16.16 -7.83
CA TYR A 308 -13.08 16.08 -8.89
C TYR A 308 -11.67 15.98 -8.30
N PRO A 309 -10.90 14.92 -8.61
CA PRO A 309 -9.55 14.79 -8.09
C PRO A 309 -8.64 15.90 -8.60
N VAL A 310 -7.80 16.44 -7.73
CA VAL A 310 -6.76 17.44 -8.07
C VAL A 310 -5.48 16.70 -8.44
N ILE A 311 -5.06 16.81 -9.69
CA ILE A 311 -3.87 16.18 -10.22
C ILE A 311 -2.73 17.19 -10.22
N ALA A 312 -1.65 16.86 -9.51
CA ALA A 312 -0.46 17.71 -9.36
C ALA A 312 0.83 16.90 -9.58
N GLY A 313 1.93 17.27 -8.97
CA GLY A 313 3.26 16.68 -9.18
C GLY A 313 3.50 15.30 -8.57
N GLY A 314 2.47 14.63 -8.01
CA GLY A 314 2.58 13.32 -7.36
C GLY A 314 2.09 12.14 -8.21
N GLN A 315 2.17 10.93 -7.63
CA GLN A 315 1.60 9.70 -8.19
C GLN A 315 0.19 9.39 -7.66
N SER A 316 -0.37 10.25 -6.83
CA SER A 316 -1.70 10.12 -6.25
C SER A 316 -2.38 11.49 -6.18
N SER A 317 -3.70 11.46 -6.01
CA SER A 317 -4.52 12.66 -5.84
C SER A 317 -5.12 12.69 -4.42
N PRO A 318 -4.42 13.24 -3.41
CA PRO A 318 -4.91 13.27 -2.04
C PRO A 318 -6.02 14.33 -1.83
N TYR A 319 -6.23 15.21 -2.80
CA TYR A 319 -7.20 16.31 -2.71
C TYR A 319 -8.26 16.19 -3.79
N SER A 320 -9.45 16.72 -3.52
CA SER A 320 -10.53 16.88 -4.50
C SER A 320 -11.07 18.32 -4.49
N HIS A 321 -11.54 18.77 -5.65
CA HIS A 321 -12.07 20.12 -5.86
C HIS A 321 -13.52 20.07 -6.37
N ASN A 322 -14.26 21.15 -6.18
CA ASN A 322 -15.67 21.24 -6.61
C ASN A 322 -15.85 21.54 -8.11
N VAL A 323 -14.78 21.96 -8.79
CA VAL A 323 -14.78 22.26 -10.24
C VAL A 323 -13.74 21.40 -10.94
N ALA A 324 -14.09 20.90 -12.14
CA ALA A 324 -13.12 20.29 -13.06
C ALA A 324 -12.70 21.32 -14.10
N ASN A 325 -11.42 21.34 -14.48
CA ASN A 325 -10.92 22.13 -15.59
C ASN A 325 -10.68 21.29 -16.87
N TYR A 326 -10.77 19.95 -16.76
CA TYR A 326 -10.74 19.00 -17.87
C TYR A 326 -11.80 17.92 -17.69
N LEU A 327 -12.46 17.53 -18.81
CA LEU A 327 -13.62 16.64 -18.77
C LEU A 327 -13.27 15.14 -18.84
N GLY A 328 -12.01 14.79 -19.04
CA GLY A 328 -11.54 13.42 -19.23
C GLY A 328 -11.00 13.18 -20.64
N ASN A 329 -10.64 11.93 -20.91
CA ASN A 329 -9.89 11.48 -22.09
C ASN A 329 -8.61 12.32 -22.31
N ILE A 330 -7.82 12.46 -21.27
CA ILE A 330 -6.59 13.25 -21.26
C ILE A 330 -5.47 12.49 -20.55
N ILE A 331 -4.25 12.92 -20.84
CA ILE A 331 -3.06 12.44 -20.16
C ILE A 331 -2.47 13.60 -19.36
N THR A 332 -2.07 13.32 -18.11
CA THR A 332 -1.26 14.26 -17.35
C THR A 332 0.16 13.73 -17.20
N VAL A 333 1.13 14.65 -17.20
CA VAL A 333 2.53 14.38 -16.89
C VAL A 333 2.93 15.32 -15.76
N SER A 334 3.34 14.78 -14.61
CA SER A 334 3.77 15.58 -13.45
C SER A 334 4.84 16.57 -13.85
N ALA A 335 4.65 17.86 -13.54
CA ALA A 335 5.57 18.92 -13.99
C ALA A 335 6.74 19.12 -13.03
N SER A 336 6.57 18.82 -11.73
CA SER A 336 7.56 19.11 -10.70
C SER A 336 7.62 18.06 -9.58
N GLY A 337 8.70 18.10 -8.78
CA GLY A 337 8.91 17.23 -7.63
C GLY A 337 9.57 15.90 -7.96
N ALA A 338 9.70 15.03 -6.97
CA ALA A 338 10.39 13.73 -7.10
C ALA A 338 9.82 12.83 -8.21
N TYR A 339 8.55 13.01 -8.56
CA TYR A 339 7.85 12.26 -9.60
C TYR A 339 7.62 13.08 -10.89
N ALA A 340 8.38 14.16 -11.10
CA ALA A 340 8.29 14.92 -12.35
C ALA A 340 8.48 13.99 -13.56
N GLY A 341 7.53 14.02 -14.50
CA GLY A 341 7.49 13.09 -15.63
C GLY A 341 6.54 11.90 -15.46
N PHE A 342 5.91 11.70 -14.29
CA PHE A 342 4.95 10.61 -14.11
C PHE A 342 3.74 10.78 -15.01
N VAL A 343 3.45 9.75 -15.82
CA VAL A 343 2.37 9.73 -16.82
C VAL A 343 1.12 9.10 -16.24
N TRP A 344 0.00 9.82 -16.33
CA TRP A 344 -1.29 9.36 -15.86
C TRP A 344 -2.39 9.62 -16.89
N TYR A 345 -3.21 8.62 -17.21
CA TYR A 345 -4.41 8.78 -18.05
C TYR A 345 -5.65 8.99 -17.19
N HIS A 346 -6.50 9.89 -17.62
CA HIS A 346 -7.77 10.20 -16.95
C HIS A 346 -8.92 10.10 -17.95
N ASP A 347 -9.83 9.18 -17.69
CA ASP A 347 -11.08 8.99 -18.44
C ASP A 347 -12.23 9.84 -17.89
N ASN A 348 -12.11 10.31 -16.65
CA ASN A 348 -13.10 11.09 -15.92
C ASN A 348 -12.66 12.55 -15.74
N PRO A 349 -13.61 13.46 -15.43
CA PRO A 349 -13.28 14.86 -15.16
C PRO A 349 -12.33 15.01 -13.95
N ILE A 350 -11.32 15.87 -14.13
CA ILE A 350 -10.31 16.20 -13.13
C ILE A 350 -10.05 17.71 -13.03
N PHE A 351 -9.38 18.13 -11.96
CA PHE A 351 -8.72 19.42 -11.89
C PHE A 351 -7.20 19.22 -12.05
N ALA A 352 -6.68 19.55 -13.25
CA ALA A 352 -5.24 19.49 -13.53
C ALA A 352 -4.54 20.75 -13.00
N SER A 353 -3.61 20.56 -12.05
CA SER A 353 -2.88 21.64 -11.37
C SER A 353 -1.40 21.68 -11.81
N ASP A 354 -0.47 21.22 -10.99
CA ASP A 354 0.98 21.26 -11.30
C ASP A 354 1.39 20.05 -12.17
N CYS A 355 0.84 20.01 -13.39
CA CYS A 355 1.13 18.98 -14.38
C CYS A 355 1.05 19.57 -15.79
N LEU A 356 1.60 18.83 -16.76
CA LEU A 356 1.38 19.04 -18.18
C LEU A 356 0.20 18.18 -18.61
N VAL A 357 -0.73 18.74 -19.39
CA VAL A 357 -1.90 18.05 -19.92
C VAL A 357 -1.73 17.82 -21.41
N ILE A 358 -1.84 16.57 -21.83
CA ILE A 358 -1.72 16.15 -23.23
C ILE A 358 -3.09 15.72 -23.73
N GLN A 359 -3.50 16.27 -24.87
CA GLN A 359 -4.73 15.90 -25.58
C GLN A 359 -4.45 15.70 -27.05
N SER A 360 -4.98 14.65 -27.65
CA SER A 360 -4.93 14.45 -29.09
C SER A 360 -5.54 15.67 -29.81
N LYS A 361 -4.91 16.12 -30.89
CA LYS A 361 -5.47 17.14 -31.79
C LYS A 361 -6.63 16.59 -32.61
N ASN A 362 -6.62 15.30 -32.89
CA ASN A 362 -7.66 14.63 -33.69
C ASN A 362 -7.69 13.13 -33.31
N GLU A 363 -8.73 12.70 -32.62
CA GLU A 363 -8.94 11.31 -32.21
C GLU A 363 -9.10 10.33 -33.39
N LYS A 364 -9.37 10.81 -34.60
CA LYS A 364 -9.38 9.97 -35.81
C LYS A 364 -7.98 9.68 -36.35
N ILE A 365 -6.96 10.36 -35.85
CA ILE A 365 -5.56 10.20 -36.23
C ILE A 365 -4.77 9.59 -35.08
N LEU A 366 -4.98 10.08 -33.87
CA LEU A 366 -4.30 9.62 -32.69
C LEU A 366 -5.30 9.35 -31.55
N ASN A 367 -5.43 8.11 -31.14
CA ASN A 367 -6.23 7.72 -29.96
C ASN A 367 -5.48 8.12 -28.68
N THR A 368 -6.11 8.93 -27.83
CA THR A 368 -5.50 9.43 -26.59
C THR A 368 -5.15 8.29 -25.62
N LEU A 369 -5.96 7.23 -25.52
CA LEU A 369 -5.66 6.09 -24.63
C LEU A 369 -4.47 5.27 -25.16
N TYR A 370 -4.38 5.03 -26.48
CA TYR A 370 -3.18 4.44 -27.10
C TYR A 370 -1.92 5.26 -26.77
N LEU A 371 -2.01 6.59 -26.95
CA LEU A 371 -0.91 7.50 -26.61
C LEU A 371 -0.52 7.38 -25.12
N ALA A 372 -1.51 7.31 -24.24
CA ALA A 372 -1.27 7.16 -22.80
C ALA A 372 -0.50 5.87 -22.48
N GLU A 373 -0.88 4.75 -23.06
CA GLU A 373 -0.19 3.49 -22.83
C GLU A 373 1.24 3.50 -23.40
N LEU A 374 1.43 4.10 -24.60
CA LEU A 374 2.75 4.31 -25.16
C LEU A 374 3.65 5.19 -24.28
N LEU A 375 3.13 6.31 -23.76
CA LEU A 375 3.89 7.18 -22.89
C LEU A 375 4.20 6.53 -21.53
N LYS A 376 3.34 5.66 -21.01
CA LYS A 376 3.64 4.84 -19.83
C LYS A 376 4.77 3.86 -20.08
N THR A 377 4.78 3.18 -21.24
CA THR A 377 5.91 2.32 -21.64
C THR A 377 7.20 3.11 -21.79
N LYS A 378 7.10 4.38 -22.24
CA LYS A 378 8.21 5.35 -22.29
C LYS A 378 8.50 6.05 -20.95
N GLN A 379 7.91 5.62 -19.83
CA GLN A 379 8.01 6.31 -18.55
C GLN A 379 9.47 6.61 -18.13
N LYS A 380 10.37 5.67 -18.35
CA LYS A 380 11.81 5.85 -18.05
C LYS A 380 12.45 6.95 -18.92
N GLU A 381 12.11 7.00 -20.22
CA GLU A 381 12.58 8.06 -21.11
C GLU A 381 12.07 9.44 -20.65
N ILE A 382 10.82 9.51 -20.21
CA ILE A 382 10.20 10.76 -19.73
C ILE A 382 10.81 11.20 -18.40
N TYR A 383 11.13 10.28 -17.49
CA TYR A 383 11.88 10.62 -16.26
C TYR A 383 13.26 11.18 -16.56
N ASN A 384 13.94 10.70 -17.59
CA ASN A 384 15.24 11.23 -18.02
C ASN A 384 15.16 12.65 -18.61
N LEU A 385 13.96 13.19 -18.85
CA LEU A 385 13.76 14.61 -19.21
C LEU A 385 13.85 15.55 -18.01
N GLN A 386 13.88 15.03 -16.78
CA GLN A 386 13.96 15.85 -15.57
C GLN A 386 15.15 16.79 -15.58
N GLN A 387 14.96 18.01 -15.10
CA GLN A 387 15.97 19.06 -14.94
C GLN A 387 15.87 19.66 -13.54
N GLY A 388 17.00 20.00 -12.95
CA GLY A 388 17.09 20.62 -11.63
C GLY A 388 17.49 19.63 -10.52
N ALA A 389 18.56 19.95 -9.80
CA ALA A 389 19.14 19.07 -8.77
C ALA A 389 18.33 19.05 -7.45
N GLY A 390 17.73 20.17 -7.05
CA GLY A 390 16.98 20.26 -5.78
C GLY A 390 15.51 19.90 -5.92
N GLN A 391 14.89 20.32 -7.01
CA GLN A 391 13.50 20.01 -7.34
C GLN A 391 13.42 19.69 -8.83
N PRO A 392 13.31 18.41 -9.21
CA PRO A 392 13.21 18.02 -10.61
C PRO A 392 11.99 18.61 -11.31
N HIS A 393 12.14 19.01 -12.56
CA HIS A 393 11.07 19.50 -13.42
C HIS A 393 11.11 18.84 -14.79
N VAL A 394 9.94 18.56 -15.37
CA VAL A 394 9.78 18.19 -16.79
C VAL A 394 9.06 19.32 -17.52
N TYR A 395 9.63 19.76 -18.63
CA TYR A 395 9.10 20.86 -19.40
C TYR A 395 8.39 20.40 -20.68
N SER A 396 7.35 21.13 -21.07
CA SER A 396 6.60 20.82 -22.29
C SER A 396 7.48 20.84 -23.54
N ARG A 397 8.47 21.75 -23.62
CA ARG A 397 9.42 21.86 -24.73
C ARG A 397 10.21 20.57 -25.00
N ASP A 398 10.49 19.79 -23.96
CA ASP A 398 11.24 18.52 -24.09
C ASP A 398 10.28 17.35 -24.37
N LEU A 399 9.09 17.39 -23.77
CA LEU A 399 8.07 16.35 -23.93
C LEU A 399 7.48 16.33 -25.34
N ILE A 400 7.25 17.49 -25.97
CA ILE A 400 6.69 17.58 -27.33
C ILE A 400 7.61 17.02 -28.42
N LEU A 401 8.88 16.81 -28.12
CA LEU A 401 9.85 16.20 -29.02
C LEU A 401 9.84 14.65 -29.00
N GLN A 402 9.07 14.05 -28.11
CA GLN A 402 8.94 12.60 -28.07
C GLN A 402 8.32 12.08 -29.35
N ASN A 403 8.97 11.08 -29.96
CA ASN A 403 8.43 10.41 -31.13
C ASN A 403 7.34 9.40 -30.76
N VAL A 404 6.29 9.40 -31.55
CA VAL A 404 5.10 8.54 -31.39
C VAL A 404 4.97 7.69 -32.64
N PRO A 405 5.15 6.35 -32.59
CA PRO A 405 4.75 5.46 -33.67
C PRO A 405 3.26 5.61 -33.95
N LEU A 406 2.88 5.77 -35.21
CA LEU A 406 1.51 6.09 -35.61
C LEU A 406 0.91 4.97 -36.48
N PRO A 407 0.44 3.86 -35.89
CA PRO A 407 -0.34 2.86 -36.62
C PRO A 407 -1.64 3.46 -37.16
N PRO A 408 -2.31 2.80 -38.14
CA PRO A 408 -3.70 3.12 -38.49
C PRO A 408 -4.59 3.19 -37.25
N ILE A 409 -5.60 4.07 -37.26
CA ILE A 409 -6.43 4.34 -36.08
C ILE A 409 -7.14 3.09 -35.55
N GLU A 410 -7.53 2.17 -36.44
CA GLU A 410 -8.12 0.90 -36.09
C GLU A 410 -7.16 0.05 -35.25
N LYS A 411 -5.87 0.05 -35.60
CA LYS A 411 -4.84 -0.67 -34.85
C LYS A 411 -4.54 -0.02 -33.50
N GLN A 412 -4.55 1.31 -33.43
CA GLN A 412 -4.42 2.02 -32.15
C GLN A 412 -5.59 1.67 -31.21
N ASN A 413 -6.82 1.63 -31.73
CA ASN A 413 -8.01 1.27 -30.98
C ASN A 413 -7.96 -0.19 -30.50
N GLU A 414 -7.50 -1.12 -31.34
CA GLU A 414 -7.29 -2.53 -30.99
C GLU A 414 -6.29 -2.66 -29.82
N ILE A 415 -5.13 -2.03 -29.93
CA ILE A 415 -4.09 -2.03 -28.89
C ILE A 415 -4.64 -1.45 -27.57
N ALA A 416 -5.27 -0.27 -27.62
CA ALA A 416 -5.82 0.39 -26.44
C ALA A 416 -6.90 -0.46 -25.75
N ALA A 417 -7.79 -1.07 -26.55
CA ALA A 417 -8.85 -1.94 -26.03
C ALA A 417 -8.26 -3.21 -25.38
N HIS A 418 -7.27 -3.85 -26.00
CA HIS A 418 -6.63 -5.04 -25.45
C HIS A 418 -5.92 -4.75 -24.14
N ILE A 419 -5.14 -3.65 -24.05
CA ILE A 419 -4.48 -3.24 -22.80
C ILE A 419 -5.51 -2.93 -21.72
N SER A 420 -6.63 -2.28 -22.07
CA SER A 420 -7.73 -2.04 -21.14
C SER A 420 -8.33 -3.34 -20.58
N GLN A 421 -8.47 -4.36 -21.41
CA GLN A 421 -8.91 -5.70 -20.98
C GLN A 421 -7.91 -6.35 -20.01
N ILE A 422 -6.62 -6.29 -20.31
CA ILE A 422 -5.55 -6.78 -19.42
C ILE A 422 -5.64 -6.11 -18.05
N ARG A 423 -5.76 -4.78 -18.00
CA ARG A 423 -5.89 -4.02 -16.75
C ARG A 423 -7.16 -4.38 -15.98
N ALA A 424 -8.29 -4.52 -16.68
CA ALA A 424 -9.56 -4.94 -16.09
C ALA A 424 -9.46 -6.36 -15.48
N GLN A 425 -8.84 -7.29 -16.20
CA GLN A 425 -8.62 -8.65 -15.72
C GLN A 425 -7.68 -8.69 -14.51
N ALA A 426 -6.59 -7.92 -14.51
CA ALA A 426 -5.69 -7.82 -13.37
C ALA A 426 -6.42 -7.25 -12.13
N LYS A 427 -7.23 -6.21 -12.32
CA LYS A 427 -8.06 -5.64 -11.24
C LYS A 427 -9.08 -6.66 -10.69
N GLN A 428 -9.71 -7.46 -11.54
CA GLN A 428 -10.61 -8.52 -11.10
C GLN A 428 -9.88 -9.60 -10.28
N LEU A 429 -8.69 -10.01 -10.71
CA LEU A 429 -7.86 -10.96 -9.96
C LEU A 429 -7.45 -10.40 -8.59
N GLN A 430 -7.06 -9.14 -8.50
CA GLN A 430 -6.74 -8.47 -7.23
C GLN A 430 -7.97 -8.41 -6.30
N ALA A 431 -9.13 -8.05 -6.82
CA ALA A 431 -10.37 -8.04 -6.05
C ALA A 431 -10.77 -9.45 -5.57
N ALA A 432 -10.64 -10.45 -6.44
CA ALA A 432 -10.90 -11.84 -6.09
C ALA A 432 -9.91 -12.39 -5.07
N ALA A 433 -8.63 -11.95 -5.11
CA ALA A 433 -7.62 -12.29 -4.13
C ALA A 433 -8.00 -11.79 -2.71
N ALA A 434 -8.44 -10.52 -2.61
CA ALA A 434 -8.91 -9.96 -1.35
C ALA A 434 -10.16 -10.69 -0.82
N GLN A 435 -11.11 -11.03 -1.71
CA GLN A 435 -12.35 -11.70 -1.34
C GLN A 435 -12.14 -13.12 -0.81
N VAL A 436 -11.22 -13.89 -1.40
CA VAL A 436 -10.92 -15.26 -0.97
C VAL A 436 -10.49 -15.29 0.50
N LEU A 437 -9.59 -14.39 0.91
CA LEU A 437 -9.12 -14.32 2.29
C LEU A 437 -10.24 -13.88 3.26
N ALA A 438 -11.03 -12.87 2.87
CA ALA A 438 -12.15 -12.39 3.67
C ALA A 438 -13.20 -13.49 3.89
N THR A 439 -13.52 -14.25 2.83
CA THR A 439 -14.48 -15.35 2.91
C THR A 439 -13.98 -16.47 3.83
N ALA A 440 -12.70 -16.85 3.73
CA ALA A 440 -12.11 -17.88 4.60
C ALA A 440 -12.13 -17.48 6.08
N LYS A 441 -11.81 -16.21 6.38
CA LYS A 441 -11.91 -15.68 7.75
C LYS A 441 -13.34 -15.74 8.26
N ALA A 442 -14.31 -15.23 7.50
CA ALA A 442 -15.72 -15.23 7.89
C ALA A 442 -16.26 -16.66 8.13
N GLU A 443 -15.83 -17.63 7.31
CA GLU A 443 -16.24 -19.03 7.49
C GLU A 443 -15.68 -19.64 8.78
N ILE A 444 -14.41 -19.38 9.10
CA ILE A 444 -13.81 -19.83 10.38
C ILE A 444 -14.54 -19.17 11.55
N GLU A 445 -14.84 -17.87 11.46
CA GLU A 445 -15.57 -17.15 12.50
C GLU A 445 -17.00 -17.69 12.70
N ARG A 446 -17.69 -18.02 11.60
CA ARG A 446 -18.99 -18.67 11.64
C ARG A 446 -18.92 -20.03 12.34
N MET A 447 -17.93 -20.84 12.05
CA MET A 447 -17.68 -22.12 12.74
C MET A 447 -17.38 -21.93 14.22
N ILE A 448 -16.62 -20.89 14.58
CA ILE A 448 -16.35 -20.55 15.99
C ILE A 448 -17.64 -20.15 16.71
N LEU A 449 -18.55 -19.46 16.06
CA LEU A 449 -19.78 -18.96 16.68
C LEU A 449 -20.96 -19.94 16.60
N ASP A 450 -20.79 -21.12 15.98
CA ASP A 450 -21.87 -22.09 15.69
C ASP A 450 -23.06 -21.46 14.95
N GLU A 451 -22.77 -20.55 14.02
CA GLU A 451 -23.79 -19.93 13.18
C GLU A 451 -23.98 -20.76 11.90
N ALA A 452 -25.22 -21.20 11.65
CA ALA A 452 -25.59 -22.04 10.50
C ALA A 452 -25.63 -21.23 9.17
#